data_bce015941330c952abbcb5df99756bfe
#
_entry.id   bce015941330c952abbcb5df99756bfe
#
_cell.length_a   1.000
_cell.length_b   1.000
_cell.length_c   1.000
_cell.angle_alpha   90.00
_cell.angle_beta   90.00
_cell.angle_gamma   90.00
#
_symmetry.space_group_name_H-M   'P 1'
#
loop_
_entity.id
_entity.type
_entity.pdbx_description
1 polymer ?
#
loop_
_entity_poly.entity_id
_entity_poly.type
_entity_poly.pdbx_seq_one_letter_code
_entity_poly.pdbx_strand_id
1 'polypeptide(L)'
;MNIEEIREYCLSLPMTSEDMAFGEEYLLLRVCGKIFACIALERSESLVLKCDPAYAVELRERYREIEPAWHWNKRYWNQHSLYGSLTTDFIKSLIRHSYREVVKKLPGRIKSSNPAIFEIS
;
A
#
# COMPACT_ATOMS: atom_id res chain seq x y z
N MET A 1 9.73 5.56 8.51
CA MET A 1 10.30 5.07 7.23
C MET A 1 10.35 6.20 6.22
N ASN A 2 11.42 6.27 5.45
CA ASN A 2 11.49 7.20 4.33
C ASN A 2 11.00 6.52 3.04
N ILE A 3 10.90 7.29 1.95
CA ILE A 3 10.41 6.80 0.65
C ILE A 3 11.26 5.62 0.13
N GLU A 4 12.58 5.72 0.23
CA GLU A 4 13.49 4.67 -0.21
C GLU A 4 13.26 3.36 0.52
N GLU A 5 13.14 3.41 1.83
CA GLU A 5 12.88 2.23 2.66
C GLU A 5 11.53 1.60 2.34
N ILE A 6 10.50 2.42 2.12
CA ILE A 6 9.16 1.94 1.74
C ILE A 6 9.22 1.24 0.39
N ARG A 7 9.86 1.87 -0.58
CA ARG A 7 10.02 1.29 -1.92
C ARG A 7 10.73 -0.06 -1.86
N GLU A 8 11.87 -0.11 -1.17
CA GLU A 8 12.64 -1.34 -1.00
C GLU A 8 11.82 -2.45 -0.34
N TYR A 9 11.10 -2.09 0.72
CA TYR A 9 10.25 -3.07 1.41
C TYR A 9 9.16 -3.62 0.50
N CYS A 10 8.46 -2.75 -0.21
CA CYS A 10 7.41 -3.18 -1.15
C CYS A 10 7.97 -4.12 -2.23
N LEU A 11 9.13 -3.77 -2.79
CA LEU A 11 9.76 -4.57 -3.84
C LEU A 11 10.37 -5.87 -3.32
N SER A 12 10.53 -6.01 -2.01
CA SER A 12 10.98 -7.27 -1.39
C SER A 12 9.86 -8.31 -1.32
N LEU A 13 8.61 -7.89 -1.47
CA LEU A 13 7.46 -8.80 -1.44
C LEU A 13 7.33 -9.54 -2.77
N PRO A 14 6.81 -10.80 -2.76
CA PRO A 14 6.74 -11.62 -3.97
C PRO A 14 5.90 -11.02 -5.10
N MET A 15 6.34 -11.21 -6.33
CA MET A 15 5.61 -10.85 -7.55
C MET A 15 5.26 -9.36 -7.64
N THR A 16 6.13 -8.50 -7.12
CA THR A 16 5.92 -7.05 -7.14
C THR A 16 6.70 -6.38 -8.24
N SER A 17 6.19 -5.23 -8.66
CA SER A 17 6.81 -4.37 -9.66
C SER A 17 6.50 -2.92 -9.34
N GLU A 18 7.20 -2.00 -10.00
CA GLU A 18 6.96 -0.58 -9.84
C GLU A 18 6.83 0.10 -11.20
N ASP A 19 6.07 1.18 -11.24
CA ASP A 19 5.95 2.03 -12.42
C ASP A 19 5.43 3.42 -12.03
N MET A 20 5.37 4.32 -13.01
CA MET A 20 4.88 5.68 -12.83
C MET A 20 3.77 5.99 -13.82
N ALA A 21 2.84 5.05 -14.00
CA ALA A 21 1.75 5.17 -14.97
C ALA A 21 0.84 6.38 -14.73
N PHE A 22 0.77 6.90 -13.49
CA PHE A 22 -0.04 8.08 -13.16
C PHE A 22 0.75 9.40 -13.24
N GLY A 23 2.01 9.36 -13.69
CA GLY A 23 2.87 10.53 -13.79
C GLY A 23 4.07 10.45 -12.86
N GLU A 24 5.03 11.35 -13.06
CA GLU A 24 6.30 11.38 -12.34
C GLU A 24 6.16 11.65 -10.83
N GLU A 25 4.99 12.09 -10.40
CA GLU A 25 4.70 12.45 -9.01
C GLU A 25 4.25 11.25 -8.18
N TYR A 26 3.97 10.11 -8.83
CA TYR A 26 3.38 8.95 -8.18
C TYR A 26 4.16 7.68 -8.53
N LEU A 27 4.80 7.11 -7.53
CA LEU A 27 5.44 5.80 -7.69
C LEU A 27 4.44 4.72 -7.29
N LEU A 28 4.07 3.87 -8.24
CA LEU A 28 3.10 2.80 -8.02
C LEU A 28 3.81 1.49 -7.77
N LEU A 29 3.38 0.77 -6.74
CA LEU A 29 3.85 -0.58 -6.43
C LEU A 29 2.69 -1.54 -6.70
N ARG A 30 2.98 -2.59 -7.47
CA ARG A 30 1.97 -3.57 -7.90
C ARG A 30 2.33 -4.98 -7.47
N VAL A 31 1.31 -5.78 -7.20
CA VAL A 31 1.45 -7.23 -7.04
C VAL A 31 0.63 -7.91 -8.15
N CYS A 32 1.29 -8.75 -8.94
CA CYS A 32 0.66 -9.37 -10.11
C CYS A 32 -0.07 -8.34 -10.99
N GLY A 33 0.51 -7.17 -11.18
CA GLY A 33 -0.03 -6.09 -12.01
C GLY A 33 -1.07 -5.19 -11.35
N LYS A 34 -1.49 -5.46 -10.12
CA LYS A 34 -2.50 -4.66 -9.41
C LYS A 34 -1.85 -3.77 -8.34
N ILE A 35 -2.25 -2.50 -8.29
CA ILE A 35 -1.69 -1.53 -7.34
C ILE A 35 -2.04 -1.93 -5.90
N PHE A 36 -1.03 -1.99 -5.03
CA PHE A 36 -1.24 -2.14 -3.60
C PHE A 36 -0.62 -0.99 -2.80
N ALA A 37 0.22 -0.19 -3.40
CA ALA A 37 0.80 0.99 -2.75
C ALA A 37 1.08 2.07 -3.79
N CYS A 38 0.92 3.33 -3.37
CA CYS A 38 1.29 4.48 -4.17
C CYS A 38 2.04 5.46 -3.28
N ILE A 39 3.25 5.82 -3.67
CA ILE A 39 4.05 6.81 -2.96
C ILE A 39 3.91 8.14 -3.71
N ALA A 40 3.33 9.14 -3.03
CA ALA A 40 3.25 10.48 -3.58
C ALA A 40 4.58 11.19 -3.33
N LEU A 41 5.26 11.58 -4.41
CA LEU A 41 6.62 12.13 -4.36
C LEU A 41 6.64 13.65 -4.22
N GLU A 42 5.48 14.30 -4.27
CA GLU A 42 5.36 15.75 -4.13
C GLU A 42 5.28 16.21 -2.67
N ARG A 43 5.06 17.49 -2.53
CA ARG A 43 5.05 18.34 -1.31
C ARG A 43 4.75 17.70 0.02
N SER A 44 3.84 16.76 0.07
CA SER A 44 3.54 16.03 1.28
C SER A 44 3.75 14.57 0.98
N GLU A 45 4.94 14.12 1.20
CA GLU A 45 5.27 12.71 1.04
C GLU A 45 4.23 11.88 1.79
N SER A 46 3.45 11.13 1.05
CA SER A 46 2.41 10.28 1.62
C SER A 46 2.41 8.92 0.96
N LEU A 47 1.93 7.94 1.71
CA LEU A 47 1.81 6.57 1.25
C LEU A 47 0.33 6.20 1.19
N VAL A 48 -0.14 5.85 0.01
CA VAL A 48 -1.51 5.39 -0.19
C VAL A 48 -1.51 3.87 -0.19
N LEU A 49 -2.35 3.27 0.65
CA LEU A 49 -2.47 1.83 0.79
C LEU A 49 -3.93 1.41 0.79
N LYS A 50 -4.18 0.22 0.22
CA LYS A 50 -5.51 -0.40 0.29
C LYS A 50 -5.74 -0.96 1.70
N CYS A 51 -7.00 -0.97 2.12
CA CYS A 51 -7.35 -1.41 3.46
C CYS A 51 -8.75 -2.02 3.48
N ASP A 52 -8.94 -3.00 4.34
CA ASP A 52 -10.28 -3.47 4.68
C ASP A 52 -11.12 -2.28 5.16
N PRO A 53 -12.37 -2.11 4.69
CA PRO A 53 -13.17 -0.92 5.02
C PRO A 53 -13.36 -0.64 6.51
N ALA A 54 -13.61 -1.65 7.32
CA ALA A 54 -13.79 -1.48 8.76
C ALA A 54 -12.48 -1.05 9.43
N TYR A 55 -11.39 -1.68 9.05
CA TYR A 55 -10.07 -1.35 9.55
C TYR A 55 -9.63 0.05 9.10
N ALA A 56 -10.00 0.44 7.89
CA ALA A 56 -9.71 1.78 7.36
C ALA A 56 -10.33 2.88 8.24
N VAL A 57 -11.58 2.70 8.63
CA VAL A 57 -12.27 3.66 9.52
C VAL A 57 -11.61 3.69 10.90
N GLU A 58 -11.31 2.53 11.47
CA GLU A 58 -10.63 2.43 12.77
C GLU A 58 -9.29 3.16 12.75
N LEU A 59 -8.50 2.98 11.72
CA LEU A 59 -7.20 3.62 11.59
C LEU A 59 -7.33 5.15 11.53
N ARG A 60 -8.29 5.66 10.77
CA ARG A 60 -8.53 7.11 10.64
C ARG A 60 -8.94 7.74 11.96
N GLU A 61 -9.71 7.03 12.76
CA GLU A 61 -10.14 7.51 14.07
C GLU A 61 -9.00 7.51 15.08
N ARG A 62 -8.07 6.59 14.94
CA ARG A 62 -7.02 6.33 15.90
C ARG A 62 -5.73 7.12 15.63
N TYR A 63 -5.41 7.37 14.37
CA TYR A 63 -4.15 7.99 13.96
C TYR A 63 -4.40 9.24 13.15
N ARG A 64 -3.87 10.37 13.66
CA ARG A 64 -3.94 11.66 12.99
C ARG A 64 -3.28 11.63 11.61
N GLU A 65 -2.25 10.81 11.45
CA GLU A 65 -1.48 10.67 10.21
C GLU A 65 -2.22 9.92 9.12
N ILE A 66 -3.35 9.30 9.43
CA ILE A 66 -4.09 8.46 8.50
C ILE A 66 -5.42 9.10 8.15
N GLU A 67 -5.62 9.32 6.85
CA GLU A 67 -6.81 9.97 6.30
C GLU A 67 -7.36 9.16 5.13
N PRO A 68 -8.61 9.40 4.70
CA PRO A 68 -9.09 8.84 3.45
C PRO A 68 -8.21 9.30 2.30
N ALA A 69 -7.93 8.42 1.35
CA ALA A 69 -7.13 8.79 0.18
C ALA A 69 -8.00 9.58 -0.80
N TRP A 70 -7.76 10.90 -0.91
CA TRP A 70 -8.66 11.84 -1.58
C TRP A 70 -8.85 11.61 -3.07
N HIS A 71 -7.88 11.01 -3.76
CA HIS A 71 -7.95 10.73 -5.21
C HIS A 71 -8.25 9.26 -5.50
N TRP A 72 -8.62 8.49 -4.49
CA TRP A 72 -8.89 7.06 -4.57
C TRP A 72 -10.28 6.76 -4.02
N ASN A 73 -10.73 5.51 -4.13
CA ASN A 73 -11.95 5.09 -3.46
C ASN A 73 -11.71 5.10 -1.94
N LYS A 74 -12.31 6.08 -1.26
CA LYS A 74 -12.09 6.34 0.17
C LYS A 74 -12.54 5.21 1.09
N ARG A 75 -13.40 4.34 0.61
CA ARG A 75 -13.87 3.17 1.37
C ARG A 75 -12.74 2.14 1.53
N TYR A 76 -11.88 2.02 0.52
CA TYR A 76 -10.85 0.98 0.44
C TYR A 76 -9.41 1.49 0.50
N TRP A 77 -9.21 2.81 0.50
CA TRP A 77 -7.88 3.39 0.42
C TRP A 77 -7.68 4.49 1.45
N ASN A 78 -6.57 4.39 2.18
CA ASN A 78 -6.12 5.42 3.11
C ASN A 78 -4.81 6.02 2.64
N GLN A 79 -4.59 7.29 2.97
CA GLN A 79 -3.29 7.93 2.80
C GLN A 79 -2.66 8.15 4.17
N HIS A 80 -1.35 7.95 4.24
CA HIS A 80 -0.57 7.98 5.48
C HIS A 80 0.51 9.03 5.34
N SER A 81 0.55 10.00 6.25
CA SER A 81 1.63 10.99 6.28
C SER A 81 2.93 10.32 6.71
N LEU A 82 4.00 10.59 5.99
CA LEU A 82 5.33 10.07 6.31
C LEU A 82 6.09 10.98 7.29
N TYR A 83 5.50 12.11 7.65
CA TYR A 83 6.10 13.07 8.60
C TYR A 83 5.61 12.90 10.04
N GLY A 84 4.81 11.90 10.30
CA GLY A 84 4.23 11.69 11.61
C GLY A 84 5.00 10.70 12.48
N SER A 85 4.31 10.19 13.48
CA SER A 85 4.88 9.29 14.49
C SER A 85 4.64 7.81 14.20
N LEU A 86 4.16 7.44 13.02
CA LEU A 86 3.94 6.04 12.67
C LEU A 86 5.27 5.28 12.63
N THR A 87 5.36 4.21 13.40
CA THR A 87 6.59 3.43 13.47
C THR A 87 6.84 2.65 12.18
N THR A 88 8.11 2.31 11.94
CA THR A 88 8.50 1.49 10.79
C THR A 88 7.76 0.15 10.79
N ASP A 89 7.70 -0.53 11.93
CA ASP A 89 7.03 -1.82 12.03
C ASP A 89 5.53 -1.71 11.75
N PHE A 90 4.91 -0.64 12.20
CA PHE A 90 3.48 -0.40 11.94
C PHE A 90 3.24 -0.14 10.46
N ILE A 91 4.05 0.71 9.83
CA ILE A 91 3.95 0.99 8.39
C ILE A 91 4.12 -0.30 7.58
N LYS A 92 5.10 -1.13 7.93
CA LYS A 92 5.30 -2.43 7.27
C LYS A 92 4.08 -3.32 7.41
N SER A 93 3.44 -3.35 8.59
CA SER A 93 2.23 -4.14 8.81
C SER A 93 1.09 -3.67 7.92
N LEU A 94 0.95 -2.35 7.74
CA LEU A 94 -0.08 -1.78 6.87
C LEU A 94 0.20 -2.08 5.39
N ILE A 95 1.46 -2.08 4.99
CA ILE A 95 1.87 -2.47 3.63
C ILE A 95 1.50 -3.94 3.37
N ARG A 96 1.82 -4.84 4.30
CA ARG A 96 1.46 -6.26 4.18
C ARG A 96 -0.05 -6.45 4.13
N HIS A 97 -0.79 -5.71 4.95
CA HIS A 97 -2.25 -5.76 4.94
C HIS A 97 -2.79 -5.35 3.57
N SER A 98 -2.29 -4.24 3.00
CA SER A 98 -2.69 -3.78 1.68
C SER A 98 -2.40 -4.82 0.60
N TYR A 99 -1.22 -5.41 0.64
CA TYR A 99 -0.81 -6.46 -0.28
C TYR A 99 -1.81 -7.63 -0.24
N ARG A 100 -2.14 -8.10 0.98
CA ARG A 100 -3.11 -9.20 1.16
C ARG A 100 -4.50 -8.85 0.66
N GLU A 101 -4.94 -7.61 0.88
CA GLU A 101 -6.26 -7.15 0.40
C GLU A 101 -6.34 -7.17 -1.12
N VAL A 102 -5.26 -6.80 -1.80
CA VAL A 102 -5.19 -6.87 -3.27
C VAL A 102 -5.16 -8.32 -3.73
N VAL A 103 -4.34 -9.16 -3.09
CA VAL A 103 -4.24 -10.58 -3.44
C VAL A 103 -5.59 -11.29 -3.36
N LYS A 104 -6.41 -10.97 -2.37
CA LYS A 104 -7.76 -11.55 -2.22
C LYS A 104 -8.61 -11.36 -3.46
N LYS A 105 -8.44 -10.28 -4.17
CA LYS A 105 -9.25 -9.90 -5.34
C LYS A 105 -8.69 -10.38 -6.67
N LEU A 106 -7.53 -11.03 -6.67
CA LEU A 106 -6.94 -11.54 -7.90
C LEU A 106 -7.75 -12.71 -8.46
N PRO A 107 -7.78 -12.88 -9.81
CA PRO A 107 -8.41 -14.06 -10.40
C PRO A 107 -7.79 -15.37 -9.87
N GLY A 108 -8.62 -16.40 -9.73
CA GLY A 108 -8.18 -17.69 -9.19
C GLY A 108 -6.98 -18.29 -9.92
N ARG A 109 -6.95 -18.19 -11.26
CA ARG A 109 -5.83 -18.69 -12.07
C ARG A 109 -4.51 -18.00 -11.76
N ILE A 110 -4.56 -16.69 -11.46
CA ILE A 110 -3.35 -15.92 -11.11
C ILE A 110 -2.87 -16.33 -9.73
N LYS A 111 -3.79 -16.51 -8.77
CA LYS A 111 -3.45 -16.99 -7.44
C LYS A 111 -2.79 -18.37 -7.51
N SER A 112 -3.34 -19.28 -8.30
CA SER A 112 -2.81 -20.64 -8.46
C SER A 112 -1.43 -20.65 -9.12
N SER A 113 -1.18 -19.75 -10.05
CA SER A 113 0.09 -19.67 -10.77
C SER A 113 1.19 -18.95 -9.99
N ASN A 114 0.87 -18.30 -8.88
CA ASN A 114 1.82 -17.50 -8.10
C ASN A 114 1.70 -17.79 -6.60
N PRO A 115 1.99 -19.02 -6.15
CA PRO A 115 1.79 -19.38 -4.76
C PRO A 115 2.60 -18.55 -3.76
N ALA A 116 3.71 -17.97 -4.17
CA ALA A 116 4.55 -17.13 -3.31
C ALA A 116 3.81 -15.92 -2.72
N ILE A 117 2.74 -15.44 -3.38
CA ILE A 117 1.98 -14.30 -2.88
C ILE A 117 1.26 -14.57 -1.56
N PHE A 118 1.14 -15.83 -1.16
CA PHE A 118 0.54 -16.22 0.12
C PHE A 118 1.59 -16.45 1.22
N GLU A 119 2.88 -16.29 0.90
CA GLU A 119 3.99 -16.61 1.81
C GLU A 119 4.58 -15.40 2.53
N ILE A 120 3.93 -14.25 2.46
CA ILE A 120 4.40 -13.07 3.18
C ILE A 120 4.04 -13.17 4.66
N SER A 121 4.97 -12.78 5.53
CA SER A 121 4.80 -12.83 6.98
C SER A 121 4.15 -11.58 7.54
#